data_1c2003457d17550aa2c33d399bbbe9c4
#
_entry.id   1c2003457d17550aa2c33d399bbbe9c4
#
_cell.length_a   1.000
_cell.length_b   1.000
_cell.length_c   1.000
_cell.angle_alpha   90.00
_cell.angle_beta   90.00
_cell.angle_gamma   90.00
#
_symmetry.space_group_name_H-M   'P 1'
#
loop_
_entity.id
_entity.type
_entity.pdbx_description
1 polymer ?
#
loop_
_entity_poly.entity_id
_entity_poly.type
_entity_poly.pdbx_seq_one_letter_code
_entity_poly.pdbx_strand_id
1 'polypeptide(L)'
;MKELKVDLFNSKKEKLETYIELSKFNIFVGNDFMNINRIMLKSRKNELLPTHTLLGAEDEVTYHKELAYKITKKYYRDDLKYKQVVISTNSQFVLYAFNNLIFNYIVKDKMPADLRDEMTCKDLMIDPNDIRIYQVEDGIVKRIQNKDGLIEHNCFDNEMNVITNDFYKMIDYYE
;
A
#
# COMPACT_ATOMS: atom_id res chain seq x y z
N MET A 1 -15.12 13.60 -2.15
CA MET A 1 -13.75 13.19 -1.85
C MET A 1 -13.30 13.94 -0.61
N LYS A 2 -12.58 13.30 0.31
CA LYS A 2 -12.05 13.94 1.51
C LYS A 2 -10.55 14.18 1.30
N GLU A 3 -10.07 15.34 1.67
CA GLU A 3 -8.68 15.74 1.48
C GLU A 3 -8.00 15.91 2.83
N LEU A 4 -6.79 15.39 2.98
CA LEU A 4 -5.96 15.53 4.17
C LEU A 4 -4.89 16.57 3.90
N LYS A 5 -4.97 17.70 4.60
CA LYS A 5 -3.91 18.71 4.60
C LYS A 5 -2.87 18.36 5.66
N VAL A 6 -1.60 18.24 5.26
CA VAL A 6 -0.49 17.91 6.14
C VAL A 6 0.78 18.67 5.75
N ASP A 7 1.56 19.07 6.77
CA ASP A 7 2.87 19.68 6.56
C ASP A 7 3.93 18.58 6.60
N LEU A 8 4.64 18.39 5.51
CA LEU A 8 5.76 17.47 5.36
C LEU A 8 7.08 18.25 5.28
N PHE A 9 8.21 17.54 5.34
CA PHE A 9 9.53 18.17 5.29
C PHE A 9 10.45 17.37 4.38
N ASN A 10 11.18 18.05 3.50
CA ASN A 10 12.21 17.42 2.68
C ASN A 10 13.53 17.26 3.46
N SER A 11 14.54 16.65 2.83
CA SER A 11 15.87 16.45 3.38
C SER A 11 16.59 17.75 3.79
N LYS A 12 16.24 18.87 3.16
CA LYS A 12 16.73 20.22 3.50
C LYS A 12 15.97 20.87 4.65
N LYS A 13 15.01 20.17 5.27
CA LYS A 13 14.10 20.67 6.32
C LYS A 13 13.15 21.78 5.87
N GLU A 14 12.95 21.93 4.57
CA GLU A 14 11.96 22.85 4.03
C GLU A 14 10.57 22.26 4.22
N LYS A 15 9.64 23.11 4.67
CA LYS A 15 8.25 22.74 4.89
C LYS A 15 7.49 22.71 3.57
N LEU A 16 6.85 21.58 3.30
CA LEU A 16 6.00 21.34 2.14
C LEU A 16 4.55 21.15 2.60
N GLU A 17 3.69 22.11 2.27
CA GLU A 17 2.26 21.96 2.50
C GLU A 17 1.69 21.01 1.46
N THR A 18 1.17 19.85 1.90
CA THR A 18 0.72 18.76 1.01
C THR A 18 -0.76 18.48 1.24
N TYR A 19 -1.48 18.29 0.14
CA TYR A 19 -2.89 17.90 0.11
C TYR A 19 -2.99 16.49 -0.46
N ILE A 20 -3.55 15.56 0.32
CA ILE A 20 -3.65 14.14 -0.03
C ILE A 20 -5.13 13.78 -0.20
N GLU A 21 -5.49 13.36 -1.40
CA GLU A 21 -6.83 12.81 -1.67
C GLU A 21 -7.02 11.49 -0.94
N LEU A 22 -8.08 11.37 -0.14
CA LEU A 22 -8.38 10.16 0.62
C LEU A 22 -9.60 9.43 0.06
N SER A 23 -9.50 8.11 0.03
CA SER A 23 -10.58 7.18 -0.26
C SER A 23 -10.99 6.41 1.00
N LYS A 24 -11.76 5.33 0.84
CA LYS A 24 -12.18 4.44 1.92
C LYS A 24 -10.97 3.73 2.55
N PHE A 25 -10.02 3.29 1.72
CA PHE A 25 -8.74 2.69 2.10
C PHE A 25 -7.58 3.54 1.59
N ASN A 26 -6.60 3.82 2.45
CA ASN A 26 -5.44 4.64 2.11
C ASN A 26 -4.18 3.97 2.64
N ILE A 27 -3.23 3.68 1.76
CA ILE A 27 -1.98 3.00 2.10
C ILE A 27 -0.81 3.90 1.78
N PHE A 28 0.09 4.06 2.74
CA PHE A 28 1.32 4.83 2.60
C PHE A 28 2.52 3.91 2.71
N VAL A 29 3.39 3.94 1.70
CA VAL A 29 4.62 3.14 1.63
C VAL A 29 5.83 4.04 1.40
N GLY A 30 7.01 3.55 1.70
CA GLY A 30 8.27 4.25 1.47
C GLY A 30 9.16 4.29 2.70
N ASN A 31 10.34 4.87 2.52
CA ASN A 31 11.38 4.97 3.55
C ASN A 31 11.36 6.29 4.33
N ASP A 32 10.47 7.22 3.97
CA ASP A 32 10.31 8.51 4.67
C ASP A 32 9.41 8.37 5.90
N PHE A 33 9.88 7.63 6.91
CA PHE A 33 9.13 7.31 8.12
C PHE A 33 8.67 8.53 8.91
N MET A 34 9.45 9.61 8.89
CA MET A 34 9.10 10.85 9.62
C MET A 34 7.85 11.49 9.02
N ASN A 35 7.78 11.60 7.71
CA ASN A 35 6.64 12.18 7.02
C ASN A 35 5.44 11.23 7.01
N ILE A 36 5.64 9.91 6.86
CA ILE A 36 4.59 8.90 7.04
C ILE A 36 3.95 9.03 8.43
N ASN A 37 4.76 9.13 9.50
CA ASN A 37 4.24 9.32 10.85
C ASN A 37 3.44 10.62 11.00
N ARG A 38 3.85 11.72 10.35
CA ARG A 38 3.07 12.98 10.34
C ARG A 38 1.71 12.81 9.69
N ILE A 39 1.64 12.10 8.55
CA ILE A 39 0.39 11.74 7.87
C ILE A 39 -0.49 10.93 8.81
N MET A 40 0.06 9.90 9.44
CA MET A 40 -0.67 9.01 10.36
C MET A 40 -1.21 9.77 11.58
N LEU A 41 -0.41 10.63 12.21
CA LEU A 41 -0.83 11.47 13.35
C LEU A 41 -1.93 12.47 12.96
N LYS A 42 -1.80 13.08 11.78
CA LYS A 42 -2.82 14.01 11.28
C LYS A 42 -4.13 13.30 10.96
N SER A 43 -4.04 12.09 10.43
CA SER A 43 -5.20 11.23 10.15
C SER A 43 -5.98 10.91 11.43
N ARG A 44 -5.30 10.61 12.54
CA ARG A 44 -5.95 10.37 13.85
C ARG A 44 -6.79 11.57 14.32
N LYS A 45 -6.25 12.78 14.19
CA LYS A 45 -6.94 14.00 14.59
C LYS A 45 -8.20 14.29 13.77
N ASN A 46 -8.30 13.71 12.58
CA ASN A 46 -9.43 13.89 11.67
C ASN A 46 -10.47 12.74 11.75
N GLU A 47 -10.52 12.00 12.88
CA GLU A 47 -11.43 10.86 13.08
C GLU A 47 -11.26 9.74 12.03
N LEU A 48 -10.13 9.69 11.36
CA LEU A 48 -9.77 8.57 10.52
C LEU A 48 -9.32 7.42 11.44
N LEU A 49 -9.57 6.18 11.05
CA LEU A 49 -9.07 5.01 11.77
C LEU A 49 -7.62 4.74 11.31
N PRO A 50 -6.60 5.18 12.03
CA PRO A 50 -5.23 4.86 11.67
C PRO A 50 -4.92 3.46 12.16
N THR A 51 -4.68 2.56 11.24
CA THR A 51 -4.13 1.23 11.56
C THR A 51 -2.64 1.30 11.32
N HIS A 52 -1.86 1.45 12.39
CA HIS A 52 -0.41 1.33 12.31
C HIS A 52 -0.07 -0.14 12.11
N THR A 53 0.39 -0.44 10.94
CA THR A 53 1.03 -1.70 10.65
C THR A 53 2.44 -1.38 10.15
N LEU A 54 3.31 -0.99 11.08
CA LEU A 54 4.74 -1.03 10.87
C LEU A 54 5.11 -2.51 10.97
N LEU A 55 5.14 -3.18 9.83
CA LEU A 55 5.69 -4.52 9.74
C LEU A 55 7.19 -4.37 9.57
N GLY A 56 7.91 -4.57 10.66
CA GLY A 56 9.35 -4.71 10.65
C GLY A 56 9.79 -5.94 9.87
N ALA A 57 11.07 -6.02 9.57
CA ALA A 57 11.69 -7.10 8.78
C ALA A 57 11.71 -8.46 9.50
N GLU A 58 11.14 -8.58 10.69
CA GLU A 58 11.21 -9.77 11.52
C GLU A 58 10.03 -10.74 11.33
N ASP A 59 8.99 -10.33 10.56
CA ASP A 59 7.78 -11.13 10.40
C ASP A 59 7.90 -12.05 9.18
N GLU A 60 7.38 -13.27 9.29
CA GLU A 60 7.34 -14.22 8.20
C GLU A 60 6.53 -13.68 6.99
N VAL A 61 7.00 -13.97 5.77
CA VAL A 61 6.34 -13.54 4.51
C VAL A 61 4.86 -13.93 4.45
N THR A 62 4.52 -15.10 4.98
CA THR A 62 3.14 -15.59 5.08
C THR A 62 2.28 -14.68 5.93
N TYR A 63 2.82 -14.19 7.05
CA TYR A 63 2.12 -13.27 7.95
C TYR A 63 1.79 -11.94 7.25
N HIS A 64 2.69 -11.40 6.46
CA HIS A 64 2.48 -10.13 5.74
C HIS A 64 1.29 -10.21 4.78
N LYS A 65 1.19 -11.28 3.99
CA LYS A 65 0.07 -11.53 3.08
C LYS A 65 -1.25 -11.66 3.85
N GLU A 66 -1.26 -12.51 4.89
CA GLU A 66 -2.44 -12.72 5.71
C GLU A 66 -2.90 -11.46 6.42
N LEU A 67 -1.97 -10.59 6.81
CA LEU A 67 -2.30 -9.33 7.44
C LEU A 67 -3.10 -8.42 6.52
N ALA A 68 -2.70 -8.27 5.25
CA ALA A 68 -3.48 -7.49 4.27
C ALA A 68 -4.90 -8.06 4.13
N TYR A 69 -5.05 -9.38 4.10
CA TYR A 69 -6.36 -10.05 4.03
C TYR A 69 -7.18 -9.87 5.30
N LYS A 70 -6.57 -10.01 6.49
CA LYS A 70 -7.24 -9.76 7.78
C LYS A 70 -7.71 -8.31 7.91
N ILE A 71 -6.87 -7.36 7.52
CA ILE A 71 -7.23 -5.92 7.52
C ILE A 71 -8.40 -5.68 6.58
N THR A 72 -8.36 -6.21 5.36
CA THR A 72 -9.46 -6.06 4.39
C THR A 72 -10.74 -6.68 4.92
N LYS A 73 -10.70 -7.93 5.39
CA LYS A 73 -11.85 -8.62 5.96
C LYS A 73 -12.48 -7.87 7.15
N LYS A 74 -11.64 -7.21 7.97
CA LYS A 74 -12.08 -6.48 9.15
C LYS A 74 -12.63 -5.10 8.83
N TYR A 75 -12.01 -4.37 7.91
CA TYR A 75 -12.25 -2.94 7.71
C TYR A 75 -12.86 -2.58 6.34
N TYR A 76 -12.83 -3.48 5.37
CA TYR A 76 -13.50 -3.30 4.08
C TYR A 76 -14.90 -3.93 4.10
N ARG A 77 -15.81 -3.28 4.84
CA ARG A 77 -17.21 -3.70 4.97
C ARG A 77 -18.10 -2.49 4.78
N ASP A 78 -19.26 -2.69 4.19
CA ASP A 78 -20.21 -1.61 3.89
C ASP A 78 -20.89 -1.07 5.15
N ASP A 79 -21.00 -1.90 6.19
CA ASP A 79 -21.67 -1.61 7.45
C ASP A 79 -20.77 -0.93 8.49
N LEU A 80 -19.48 -0.67 8.18
CA LEU A 80 -18.57 -0.09 9.16
C LEU A 80 -18.88 1.38 9.42
N LYS A 81 -18.89 1.69 10.72
CA LYS A 81 -19.00 3.04 11.28
C LYS A 81 -17.85 3.97 10.84
N TYR A 82 -16.73 3.40 10.44
CA TYR A 82 -15.53 4.14 10.04
C TYR A 82 -15.56 4.45 8.55
N LYS A 83 -15.49 5.74 8.24
CA LYS A 83 -15.58 6.23 6.85
C LYS A 83 -14.28 6.04 6.06
N GLN A 84 -13.15 5.92 6.74
CA GLN A 84 -11.83 5.83 6.09
C GLN A 84 -10.83 5.06 6.95
N VAL A 85 -9.99 4.24 6.32
CA VAL A 85 -8.88 3.51 6.93
C VAL A 85 -7.56 4.02 6.35
N VAL A 86 -6.58 4.25 7.22
CA VAL A 86 -5.24 4.71 6.84
C VAL A 86 -4.21 3.73 7.38
N ILE A 87 -3.38 3.19 6.49
CA ILE A 87 -2.37 2.18 6.79
C ILE A 87 -1.00 2.70 6.35
N SER A 88 0.03 2.45 7.13
CA SER A 88 1.42 2.57 6.67
C SER A 88 2.10 1.21 6.69
N THR A 89 2.90 0.92 5.68
CA THR A 89 3.68 -0.31 5.60
C THR A 89 4.99 -0.09 4.85
N ASN A 90 6.03 -0.80 5.25
CA ASN A 90 7.31 -0.92 4.53
C ASN A 90 7.48 -2.32 3.92
N SER A 91 6.43 -3.13 3.91
CA SER A 91 6.46 -4.49 3.37
C SER A 91 5.92 -4.52 1.93
N GLN A 92 6.76 -4.91 0.99
CA GLN A 92 6.36 -5.20 -0.39
C GLN A 92 5.27 -6.29 -0.46
N PHE A 93 5.31 -7.29 0.43
CA PHE A 93 4.33 -8.39 0.45
C PHE A 93 2.94 -7.92 0.83
N VAL A 94 2.83 -6.98 1.76
CA VAL A 94 1.56 -6.33 2.10
C VAL A 94 1.04 -5.54 0.90
N LEU A 95 1.92 -4.79 0.25
CA LEU A 95 1.57 -3.98 -0.91
C LEU A 95 1.05 -4.85 -2.07
N TYR A 96 1.78 -5.93 -2.42
CA TYR A 96 1.35 -6.85 -3.47
C TYR A 96 0.09 -7.65 -3.09
N ALA A 97 -0.11 -7.97 -1.81
CA ALA A 97 -1.35 -8.59 -1.38
C ALA A 97 -2.56 -7.66 -1.61
N PHE A 98 -2.44 -6.36 -1.33
CA PHE A 98 -3.48 -5.39 -1.68
C PHE A 98 -3.68 -5.29 -3.20
N ASN A 99 -2.60 -5.32 -3.99
CA ASN A 99 -2.71 -5.32 -5.45
C ASN A 99 -3.51 -6.53 -5.96
N ASN A 100 -3.29 -7.72 -5.38
CA ASN A 100 -4.06 -8.92 -5.71
C ASN A 100 -5.56 -8.76 -5.37
N LEU A 101 -5.90 -8.08 -4.28
CA LEU A 101 -7.29 -7.81 -3.91
C LEU A 101 -7.98 -6.86 -4.89
N ILE A 102 -7.26 -5.87 -5.39
CA ILE A 102 -7.72 -4.95 -6.44
C ILE A 102 -7.90 -5.74 -7.75
N PHE A 103 -6.91 -6.53 -8.13
CA PHE A 103 -6.94 -7.31 -9.36
C PHE A 103 -8.08 -8.34 -9.35
N ASN A 104 -8.31 -8.99 -8.19
CA ASN A 104 -9.44 -9.92 -8.01
C ASN A 104 -10.81 -9.23 -8.29
N TYR A 105 -10.97 -7.97 -7.86
CA TYR A 105 -12.17 -7.19 -8.19
C TYR A 105 -12.31 -6.95 -9.69
N ILE A 106 -11.21 -6.59 -10.37
CA ILE A 106 -11.20 -6.29 -11.81
C ILE A 106 -11.58 -7.51 -12.65
N VAL A 107 -11.11 -8.71 -12.25
CA VAL A 107 -11.33 -9.95 -13.01
C VAL A 107 -12.50 -10.79 -12.53
N LYS A 108 -13.23 -10.34 -11.50
CA LYS A 108 -14.26 -11.13 -10.81
C LYS A 108 -15.32 -11.77 -11.73
N ASP A 109 -15.69 -11.09 -12.81
CA ASP A 109 -16.70 -11.55 -13.75
C ASP A 109 -16.12 -12.28 -14.99
N LYS A 110 -14.78 -12.33 -15.09
CA LYS A 110 -14.05 -12.92 -16.22
C LYS A 110 -13.36 -14.23 -15.87
N MET A 111 -13.02 -14.42 -14.60
CA MET A 111 -12.27 -15.58 -14.12
C MET A 111 -13.21 -16.77 -13.93
N PRO A 112 -12.88 -17.98 -14.48
CA PRO A 112 -13.61 -19.19 -14.18
C PRO A 112 -13.71 -19.50 -12.69
N ALA A 113 -14.84 -20.08 -12.26
CA ALA A 113 -15.10 -20.30 -10.83
C ALA A 113 -14.13 -21.30 -10.19
N ASP A 114 -13.75 -22.36 -10.92
CA ASP A 114 -12.79 -23.36 -10.50
C ASP A 114 -11.42 -22.74 -10.21
N LEU A 115 -10.91 -21.91 -11.11
CA LEU A 115 -9.63 -21.20 -10.89
C LEU A 115 -9.71 -20.20 -9.73
N ARG A 116 -10.87 -19.55 -9.55
CA ARG A 116 -11.07 -18.64 -8.41
C ARG A 116 -11.04 -19.41 -7.09
N ASP A 117 -11.62 -20.59 -7.04
CA ASP A 117 -11.68 -21.42 -5.83
C ASP A 117 -10.31 -21.88 -5.34
N GLU A 118 -9.31 -21.91 -6.19
CA GLU A 118 -7.92 -22.21 -5.84
C GLU A 118 -7.19 -20.99 -5.20
N MET A 119 -7.75 -19.77 -5.33
CA MET A 119 -7.10 -18.55 -4.85
C MET A 119 -7.26 -18.38 -3.34
N THR A 120 -6.19 -18.01 -2.65
CA THR A 120 -6.20 -17.71 -1.21
C THR A 120 -7.11 -16.52 -0.86
N CYS A 121 -7.28 -15.57 -1.78
CA CYS A 121 -8.08 -14.36 -1.60
C CYS A 121 -9.41 -14.39 -2.36
N LYS A 122 -9.93 -15.57 -2.71
CA LYS A 122 -11.13 -15.73 -3.55
C LYS A 122 -12.35 -14.91 -3.13
N ASP A 123 -12.57 -14.81 -1.82
CA ASP A 123 -13.71 -14.11 -1.22
C ASP A 123 -13.40 -12.65 -0.83
N LEU A 124 -12.18 -12.20 -1.10
CA LEU A 124 -11.73 -10.86 -0.74
C LEU A 124 -11.39 -10.05 -1.98
N MET A 125 -11.99 -8.90 -2.11
CA MET A 125 -11.73 -7.98 -3.22
C MET A 125 -11.92 -6.53 -2.77
N ILE A 126 -11.23 -5.61 -3.42
CA ILE A 126 -11.34 -4.16 -3.16
C ILE A 126 -11.61 -3.45 -4.48
N ASP A 127 -12.68 -2.65 -4.52
CA ASP A 127 -12.95 -1.76 -5.65
C ASP A 127 -11.78 -0.78 -5.83
N PRO A 128 -11.18 -0.66 -7.02
CA PRO A 128 -10.11 0.31 -7.28
C PRO A 128 -10.45 1.76 -6.90
N ASN A 129 -11.74 2.13 -6.90
CA ASN A 129 -12.20 3.45 -6.50
C ASN A 129 -12.16 3.67 -4.98
N ASP A 130 -12.21 2.59 -4.20
CA ASP A 130 -12.24 2.61 -2.74
C ASP A 130 -10.83 2.64 -2.10
N ILE A 131 -9.78 2.53 -2.90
CA ILE A 131 -8.41 2.47 -2.38
C ILE A 131 -7.49 3.49 -3.06
N ARG A 132 -6.60 4.08 -2.25
CA ARG A 132 -5.50 4.94 -2.70
C ARG A 132 -4.20 4.45 -2.09
N ILE A 133 -3.15 4.36 -2.92
CA ILE A 133 -1.84 3.88 -2.50
C ILE A 133 -0.81 4.94 -2.89
N TYR A 134 -0.07 5.39 -1.88
CA TYR A 134 0.89 6.48 -1.99
C TYR A 134 2.27 6.05 -1.58
N GLN A 135 3.28 6.44 -2.36
CA GLN A 135 4.68 6.43 -1.94
C GLN A 135 5.03 7.78 -1.36
N VAL A 136 5.76 7.75 -0.23
CA VAL A 136 6.26 8.95 0.46
C VAL A 136 7.78 8.92 0.45
N GLU A 137 8.37 9.95 -0.18
CA GLU A 137 9.81 10.08 -0.35
C GLU A 137 10.20 11.55 -0.34
N ASP A 138 11.14 11.92 0.51
CA ASP A 138 11.68 13.28 0.69
C ASP A 138 10.59 14.37 0.80
N GLY A 139 9.55 14.09 1.57
CA GLY A 139 8.42 15.01 1.78
C GLY A 139 7.41 15.07 0.62
N ILE A 140 7.63 14.31 -0.45
CA ILE A 140 6.73 14.22 -1.60
C ILE A 140 5.83 13.00 -1.43
N VAL A 141 4.52 13.19 -1.67
CA VAL A 141 3.52 12.12 -1.68
C VAL A 141 3.06 11.89 -3.12
N LYS A 142 3.35 10.70 -3.65
CA LYS A 142 3.01 10.33 -5.02
C LYS A 142 2.06 9.14 -5.02
N ARG A 143 0.95 9.23 -5.75
CA ARG A 143 0.09 8.07 -6.01
C ARG A 143 0.79 7.11 -6.97
N ILE A 144 0.85 5.81 -6.61
CA ILE A 144 1.57 4.77 -7.37
C ILE A 144 0.64 3.78 -8.07
N GLN A 145 -0.62 4.13 -8.25
CA GLN A 145 -1.58 3.33 -8.98
C GLN A 145 -1.77 3.86 -10.40
N ASN A 146 -1.94 2.93 -11.36
CA ASN A 146 -2.31 3.26 -12.73
C ASN A 146 -3.81 3.64 -12.84
N LYS A 147 -4.27 3.87 -14.07
CA LYS A 147 -5.67 4.21 -14.37
C LYS A 147 -6.68 3.13 -13.96
N ASP A 148 -6.26 1.88 -13.91
CA ASP A 148 -7.10 0.73 -13.52
C ASP A 148 -7.04 0.47 -12.01
N GLY A 149 -6.27 1.27 -11.26
CA GLY A 149 -6.10 1.19 -9.82
C GLY A 149 -5.03 0.21 -9.35
N LEU A 150 -4.36 -0.49 -10.28
CA LEU A 150 -3.28 -1.41 -9.96
C LEU A 150 -1.98 -0.67 -9.65
N ILE A 151 -1.18 -1.25 -8.77
CA ILE A 151 0.13 -0.71 -8.41
C ILE A 151 1.07 -0.89 -9.60
N GLU A 152 1.69 0.21 -9.99
CA GLU A 152 2.79 0.23 -10.94
C GLU A 152 4.13 0.29 -10.19
N HIS A 153 5.14 0.91 -10.80
CA HIS A 153 6.47 1.03 -10.22
C HIS A 153 6.46 1.72 -8.85
N ASN A 154 7.14 1.11 -7.91
CA ASN A 154 7.25 1.57 -6.53
C ASN A 154 8.70 1.47 -6.02
N CYS A 155 8.97 1.98 -4.82
CA CYS A 155 10.32 1.98 -4.24
C CYS A 155 10.92 0.58 -4.08
N PHE A 156 10.11 -0.44 -3.81
CA PHE A 156 10.61 -1.82 -3.63
C PHE A 156 11.06 -2.44 -4.96
N ASP A 157 10.37 -2.14 -6.07
CA ASP A 157 10.77 -2.63 -7.40
C ASP A 157 12.13 -2.05 -7.81
N ASN A 158 12.39 -0.77 -7.52
CA ASN A 158 13.66 -0.13 -7.81
C ASN A 158 14.81 -0.80 -7.04
N GLU A 159 14.64 -1.03 -5.73
CA GLU A 159 15.65 -1.71 -4.92
C GLU A 159 15.89 -3.16 -5.39
N MET A 160 14.82 -3.89 -5.71
CA MET A 160 14.93 -5.25 -6.25
C MET A 160 15.67 -5.28 -7.57
N ASN A 161 15.42 -4.32 -8.47
CA ASN A 161 16.12 -4.19 -9.74
C ASN A 161 17.62 -3.96 -9.54
N VAL A 162 18.03 -3.12 -8.59
CA VAL A 162 19.45 -2.89 -8.27
C VAL A 162 20.10 -4.19 -7.81
N ILE A 163 19.51 -4.90 -6.85
CA ILE A 163 20.03 -6.18 -6.33
C ILE A 163 20.12 -7.23 -7.43
N THR A 164 19.10 -7.34 -8.24
CA THR A 164 19.03 -8.33 -9.33
C THR A 164 20.07 -8.03 -10.42
N ASN A 165 20.26 -6.77 -10.78
CA ASN A 165 21.29 -6.37 -11.75
C ASN A 165 22.70 -6.66 -11.24
N ASP A 166 22.97 -6.44 -9.96
CA ASP A 166 24.28 -6.77 -9.39
C ASP A 166 24.50 -8.29 -9.34
N PHE A 167 23.46 -9.07 -9.02
CA PHE A 167 23.51 -10.52 -9.09
C PHE A 167 23.85 -11.01 -10.51
N TYR A 168 23.17 -10.50 -11.54
CA TYR A 168 23.43 -10.90 -12.93
C TYR A 168 24.85 -10.53 -13.39
N LYS A 169 25.40 -9.39 -12.97
CA LYS A 169 26.79 -9.04 -13.24
C LYS A 169 27.80 -10.02 -12.61
N MET A 170 27.47 -10.56 -11.43
CA MET A 170 28.34 -11.51 -10.73
C MET A 170 28.24 -12.94 -11.29
N ILE A 171 27.04 -13.36 -11.74
CA ILE A 171 26.83 -14.74 -12.19
C ILE A 171 27.64 -15.09 -13.44
N ASP A 172 27.94 -14.10 -14.30
CA ASP A 172 28.77 -14.28 -15.50
C ASP A 172 30.23 -14.68 -15.19
N TYR A 173 30.65 -14.51 -13.94
CA TYR A 173 31.99 -14.85 -13.41
C TYR A 173 31.96 -16.05 -12.47
N TYR A 174 30.81 -16.70 -12.32
CA TYR A 174 30.66 -17.91 -11.50
C TYR A 174 30.89 -19.14 -12.39
N GLU A 175 32.17 -19.52 -12.57
CA GLU A 175 32.60 -20.78 -13.21
C GLU A 175 33.32 -21.68 -12.19
#